data_c6420156e462f14612a2f36d1932681a
#
_entry.id   c6420156e462f14612a2f36d1932681a
#
_cell.length_a   1.000
_cell.length_b   1.000
_cell.length_c   1.000
_cell.angle_alpha   90.00
_cell.angle_beta   90.00
_cell.angle_gamma   90.00
#
_symmetry.space_group_name_H-M   'P 1'
#
loop_
_entity.id
_entity.type
_entity.pdbx_description
1 polymer ?
#
loop_
_entity_poly.entity_id
_entity_poly.type
_entity_poly.pdbx_seq_one_letter_code
_entity_poly.pdbx_strand_id
1 'polypeptide(L)'
;MSRTLHIVIAATTLVAALLMGDAWRVARRNSVQLAATLATQNAQIAQASAREEQRNKDLTAALATIAAAKKHVQTPQQAADAIPFALPPLPLPIKISIPNLAQSQLPDEVAPASISIPQSDLKPLYDSLQDCRACSLEREAAKKDLADEQTRVAALTRERDAAITAAHGGTFWSHVKYAAKWFAIGAATAAIATTAFHH
;
A
#
# COMPACT_ATOMS: atom_id res chain seq x y z
N MET A 1 36.55 12.14 -59.49
CA MET A 1 35.52 12.57 -58.47
C MET A 1 34.60 11.46 -57.97
N SER A 2 34.44 10.32 -58.62
CA SER A 2 33.39 9.36 -58.22
C SER A 2 33.72 8.44 -57.05
N ARG A 3 34.95 7.94 -56.89
CA ARG A 3 35.32 6.97 -55.82
C ARG A 3 35.28 7.53 -54.40
N THR A 4 35.80 8.74 -54.19
CA THR A 4 35.79 9.42 -52.87
C THR A 4 34.38 9.74 -52.42
N LEU A 5 33.48 10.14 -53.32
CA LEU A 5 32.08 10.41 -53.02
C LEU A 5 31.35 9.14 -52.53
N HIS A 6 31.58 8.00 -53.19
CA HIS A 6 30.97 6.72 -52.79
C HIS A 6 31.46 6.23 -51.41
N ILE A 7 32.75 6.42 -51.09
CA ILE A 7 33.32 6.06 -49.78
C ILE A 7 32.68 6.93 -48.66
N VAL A 8 32.52 8.22 -48.90
CA VAL A 8 31.90 9.14 -47.90
C VAL A 8 30.43 8.77 -47.67
N ILE A 9 29.67 8.50 -48.75
CA ILE A 9 28.27 8.09 -48.63
C ILE A 9 28.18 6.75 -47.88
N ALA A 10 29.01 5.76 -48.22
CA ALA A 10 29.01 4.47 -47.54
C ALA A 10 29.37 4.60 -46.06
N ALA A 11 30.34 5.42 -45.69
CA ALA A 11 30.72 5.66 -44.30
C ALA A 11 29.61 6.35 -43.49
N THR A 12 28.96 7.37 -44.07
CA THR A 12 27.84 8.08 -43.42
C THR A 12 26.61 7.20 -43.22
N THR A 13 26.27 6.35 -44.20
CA THR A 13 25.16 5.40 -44.05
C THR A 13 25.44 4.32 -43.02
N LEU A 14 26.68 3.83 -42.95
CA LEU A 14 27.07 2.85 -41.94
C LEU A 14 26.97 3.44 -40.50
N VAL A 15 27.49 4.65 -40.31
CA VAL A 15 27.39 5.37 -39.04
C VAL A 15 25.94 5.62 -38.65
N ALA A 16 25.10 6.07 -39.58
CA ALA A 16 23.68 6.28 -39.36
C ALA A 16 22.98 4.98 -38.95
N ALA A 17 23.25 3.86 -39.62
CA ALA A 17 22.68 2.58 -39.32
C ALA A 17 23.09 2.07 -37.93
N LEU A 18 24.36 2.24 -37.51
CA LEU A 18 24.84 1.89 -36.17
C LEU A 18 24.16 2.73 -35.10
N LEU A 19 24.00 4.03 -35.34
CA LEU A 19 23.32 4.93 -34.38
C LEU A 19 21.83 4.62 -34.25
N MET A 20 21.12 4.32 -35.33
CA MET A 20 19.73 3.87 -35.31
C MET A 20 19.59 2.53 -34.57
N GLY A 21 20.48 1.59 -34.82
CA GLY A 21 20.49 0.30 -34.14
C GLY A 21 20.67 0.41 -32.63
N ASP A 22 21.56 1.33 -32.20
CA ASP A 22 21.80 1.56 -30.77
C ASP A 22 20.60 2.27 -30.11
N ALA A 23 20.05 3.30 -30.76
CA ALA A 23 18.84 3.98 -30.29
C ALA A 23 17.65 3.02 -30.17
N TRP A 24 17.47 2.13 -31.15
CA TRP A 24 16.39 1.13 -31.09
C TRP A 24 16.59 0.11 -29.96
N ARG A 25 17.83 -0.35 -29.71
CA ARG A 25 18.15 -1.23 -28.59
C ARG A 25 17.86 -0.58 -27.24
N VAL A 26 18.22 0.68 -27.08
CA VAL A 26 17.94 1.46 -25.85
C VAL A 26 16.43 1.64 -25.65
N ALA A 27 15.70 2.01 -26.70
CA ALA A 27 14.25 2.16 -26.65
C ALA A 27 13.55 0.85 -26.27
N ARG A 28 13.99 -0.28 -26.85
CA ARG A 28 13.47 -1.61 -26.52
C ARG A 28 13.75 -2.03 -25.08
N ARG A 29 14.95 -1.75 -24.56
CA ARG A 29 15.28 -2.03 -23.17
C ARG A 29 14.41 -1.21 -22.20
N ASN A 30 14.24 0.07 -22.50
CA ASN A 30 13.39 0.96 -21.70
C ASN A 30 11.92 0.51 -21.70
N SER A 31 11.40 0.07 -22.83
CA SER A 31 10.02 -0.43 -22.92
C SER A 31 9.81 -1.73 -22.12
N VAL A 32 10.78 -2.65 -22.15
CA VAL A 32 10.74 -3.89 -21.37
C VAL A 32 10.82 -3.59 -19.87
N GLN A 33 11.70 -2.66 -19.46
CA GLN A 33 11.80 -2.24 -18.07
C GLN A 33 10.53 -1.56 -17.58
N LEU A 34 9.92 -0.70 -18.39
CA LEU A 34 8.66 -0.05 -18.07
C LEU A 34 7.54 -1.08 -17.92
N ALA A 35 7.43 -2.04 -18.85
CA ALA A 35 6.44 -3.09 -18.76
C ALA A 35 6.61 -3.96 -17.49
N ALA A 36 7.84 -4.28 -17.10
CA ALA A 36 8.12 -5.03 -15.87
C ALA A 36 7.76 -4.23 -14.61
N THR A 37 8.07 -2.93 -14.57
CA THR A 37 7.68 -2.05 -13.44
C THR A 37 6.16 -1.93 -13.34
N LEU A 38 5.45 -1.72 -14.44
CA LEU A 38 3.99 -1.65 -14.47
C LEU A 38 3.35 -2.97 -14.00
N ALA A 39 3.87 -4.11 -14.46
CA ALA A 39 3.39 -5.42 -14.01
C ALA A 39 3.55 -5.60 -12.49
N THR A 40 4.69 -5.19 -11.93
CA THR A 40 4.95 -5.27 -10.49
C THR A 40 4.01 -4.34 -9.70
N GLN A 41 3.79 -3.13 -10.18
CA GLN A 41 2.90 -2.16 -9.54
C GLN A 41 1.44 -2.62 -9.59
N ASN A 42 0.97 -3.13 -10.72
CA ASN A 42 -0.36 -3.70 -10.86
C ASN A 42 -0.58 -4.89 -9.91
N ALA A 43 0.44 -5.75 -9.75
CA ALA A 43 0.39 -6.85 -8.79
C ALA A 43 0.28 -6.34 -7.34
N GLN A 44 1.00 -5.28 -6.97
CA GLN A 44 0.90 -4.67 -5.64
C GLN A 44 -0.48 -4.07 -5.39
N ILE A 45 -1.06 -3.36 -6.35
CA ILE A 45 -2.41 -2.80 -6.28
C ILE A 45 -3.44 -3.93 -6.12
N ALA A 46 -3.35 -4.99 -6.93
CA ALA A 46 -4.24 -6.13 -6.84
C ALA A 46 -4.17 -6.85 -5.49
N GLN A 47 -2.95 -7.03 -4.94
CA GLN A 47 -2.76 -7.59 -3.62
C GLN A 47 -3.35 -6.70 -2.51
N ALA A 48 -3.18 -5.39 -2.59
CA ALA A 48 -3.77 -4.46 -1.63
C ALA A 48 -5.30 -4.54 -1.66
N SER A 49 -5.92 -4.60 -2.85
CA SER A 49 -7.37 -4.76 -3.01
C SER A 49 -7.89 -6.09 -2.46
N ALA A 50 -7.16 -7.19 -2.70
CA ALA A 50 -7.54 -8.50 -2.16
C ALA A 50 -7.47 -8.54 -0.62
N ARG A 51 -6.45 -7.89 -0.01
CA ARG A 51 -6.36 -7.77 1.45
C ARG A 51 -7.49 -6.95 2.04
N GLU A 52 -7.86 -5.85 1.40
CA GLU A 52 -8.99 -5.00 1.81
C GLU A 52 -10.31 -5.78 1.76
N GLU A 53 -10.57 -6.50 0.67
CA GLU A 53 -11.76 -7.32 0.55
C GLU A 53 -11.83 -8.42 1.63
N GLN A 54 -10.71 -9.07 1.91
CA GLN A 54 -10.65 -10.07 2.97
C GLN A 54 -10.90 -9.45 4.35
N ARG A 55 -10.27 -8.30 4.66
CA ARG A 55 -10.53 -7.60 5.92
C ARG A 55 -11.97 -7.18 6.10
N ASN A 56 -12.61 -6.71 5.03
CA ASN A 56 -14.02 -6.33 5.07
C ASN A 56 -14.93 -7.53 5.37
N LYS A 57 -14.63 -8.70 4.80
CA LYS A 57 -15.34 -9.95 5.11
C LYS A 57 -15.13 -10.34 6.59
N ASP A 58 -13.90 -10.31 7.06
CA ASP A 58 -13.55 -10.68 8.44
C ASP A 58 -14.17 -9.70 9.44
N LEU A 59 -14.12 -8.41 9.16
CA LEU A 59 -14.75 -7.37 9.99
C LEU A 59 -16.27 -7.56 10.05
N THR A 60 -16.92 -7.77 8.91
CA THR A 60 -18.38 -8.01 8.85
C THR A 60 -18.77 -9.23 9.67
N ALA A 61 -18.01 -10.33 9.56
CA ALA A 61 -18.24 -11.54 10.35
C ALA A 61 -18.04 -11.29 11.85
N ALA A 62 -17.00 -10.56 12.23
CA ALA A 62 -16.72 -10.21 13.63
C ALA A 62 -17.82 -9.32 14.23
N LEU A 63 -18.27 -8.30 13.49
CA LEU A 63 -19.36 -7.42 13.92
C LEU A 63 -20.70 -8.19 14.05
N ALA A 64 -20.99 -9.11 13.12
CA ALA A 64 -22.15 -9.98 13.22
C ALA A 64 -22.10 -10.87 14.48
N THR A 65 -20.92 -11.39 14.82
CA THR A 65 -20.71 -12.18 16.05
C THR A 65 -20.97 -11.34 17.31
N ILE A 66 -20.47 -10.09 17.33
CA ILE A 66 -20.73 -9.15 18.46
C ILE A 66 -22.23 -8.84 18.57
N ALA A 67 -22.90 -8.57 17.43
CA ALA A 67 -24.33 -8.30 17.42
C ALA A 67 -25.15 -9.52 17.92
N ALA A 68 -24.75 -10.73 17.54
CA ALA A 68 -25.38 -11.96 18.03
C ALA A 68 -25.15 -12.14 19.53
N ALA A 69 -23.94 -11.88 20.04
CA ALA A 69 -23.63 -11.94 21.46
C ALA A 69 -24.48 -10.96 22.29
N LYS A 70 -24.64 -9.72 21.82
CA LYS A 70 -25.53 -8.71 22.47
C LYS A 70 -27.00 -9.17 22.51
N LYS A 71 -27.47 -9.87 21.47
CA LYS A 71 -28.84 -10.42 21.41
C LYS A 71 -29.01 -11.62 22.33
N HIS A 72 -27.97 -12.43 22.51
CA HIS A 72 -28.02 -13.63 23.35
C HIS A 72 -28.07 -13.28 24.85
N VAL A 73 -27.37 -12.22 25.26
CA VAL A 73 -27.31 -11.76 26.65
C VAL A 73 -28.52 -10.86 26.95
N GLN A 74 -29.58 -11.43 27.53
CA GLN A 74 -30.83 -10.72 27.81
C GLN A 74 -31.04 -10.45 29.32
N THR A 75 -30.47 -11.26 30.19
CA THR A 75 -30.67 -11.15 31.63
C THR A 75 -29.42 -10.53 32.31
N PRO A 76 -29.62 -9.85 33.47
CA PRO A 76 -28.48 -9.31 34.22
C PRO A 76 -27.48 -10.39 34.66
N GLN A 77 -27.95 -11.60 34.97
CA GLN A 77 -27.10 -12.71 35.32
C GLN A 77 -26.20 -13.14 34.15
N GLN A 78 -26.80 -13.30 32.95
CA GLN A 78 -26.02 -13.61 31.74
C GLN A 78 -24.99 -12.51 31.42
N ALA A 79 -25.32 -11.23 31.68
CA ALA A 79 -24.38 -10.13 31.50
C ALA A 79 -23.24 -10.22 32.51
N ALA A 80 -23.52 -10.50 33.80
CA ALA A 80 -22.50 -10.66 34.81
C ALA A 80 -21.51 -11.80 34.48
N ASP A 81 -22.01 -12.91 33.96
CA ASP A 81 -21.20 -14.07 33.58
C ASP A 81 -20.37 -13.79 32.30
N ALA A 82 -20.87 -12.94 31.41
CA ALA A 82 -20.22 -12.64 30.10
C ALA A 82 -19.20 -11.48 30.19
N ILE A 83 -19.35 -10.53 31.10
CA ILE A 83 -18.46 -9.36 31.22
C ILE A 83 -16.99 -9.75 31.39
N PRO A 84 -16.59 -10.71 32.24
CA PRO A 84 -15.18 -11.09 32.39
C PRO A 84 -14.53 -11.55 31.09
N PHE A 85 -15.28 -12.17 30.18
CA PHE A 85 -14.80 -12.61 28.86
C PHE A 85 -14.79 -11.48 27.82
N ALA A 86 -15.56 -10.41 28.06
CA ALA A 86 -15.58 -9.23 27.20
C ALA A 86 -14.42 -8.26 27.50
N LEU A 87 -13.84 -8.35 28.69
CA LEU A 87 -12.71 -7.53 29.12
C LEU A 87 -11.39 -8.09 28.55
N PRO A 88 -10.38 -7.22 28.32
CA PRO A 88 -9.03 -7.68 28.03
C PRO A 88 -8.49 -8.53 29.21
N PRO A 89 -7.53 -9.44 28.96
CA PRO A 89 -6.96 -10.26 30.04
C PRO A 89 -6.36 -9.36 31.13
N LEU A 90 -6.96 -9.43 32.30
CA LEU A 90 -6.52 -8.67 33.47
C LEU A 90 -5.56 -9.54 34.32
N PRO A 91 -4.56 -8.94 34.96
CA PRO A 91 -3.60 -9.67 35.78
C PRO A 91 -4.25 -10.37 36.98
N LEU A 92 -5.41 -9.88 37.44
CA LEU A 92 -6.23 -10.49 38.47
C LEU A 92 -7.66 -10.68 37.97
N PRO A 93 -8.28 -11.86 38.16
CA PRO A 93 -9.66 -12.11 37.76
C PRO A 93 -10.62 -11.24 38.56
N ILE A 94 -11.45 -10.47 37.91
CA ILE A 94 -12.52 -9.70 38.55
C ILE A 94 -13.71 -10.63 38.76
N LYS A 95 -14.16 -10.75 40.00
CA LYS A 95 -15.45 -11.36 40.33
C LYS A 95 -16.51 -10.29 40.43
N ILE A 96 -17.52 -10.38 39.55
CA ILE A 96 -18.68 -9.51 39.59
C ILE A 96 -19.71 -10.17 40.52
N SER A 97 -20.00 -9.54 41.65
CA SER A 97 -21.07 -9.98 42.53
C SER A 97 -22.29 -9.08 42.37
N ILE A 98 -23.43 -9.70 42.15
CA ILE A 98 -24.71 -9.02 42.16
C ILE A 98 -25.10 -8.82 43.62
N PRO A 99 -25.34 -7.60 44.11
CA PRO A 99 -25.75 -7.39 45.50
C PRO A 99 -27.10 -8.05 45.73
N ASN A 100 -27.12 -9.12 46.49
CA ASN A 100 -28.35 -9.72 46.95
C ASN A 100 -28.72 -9.00 48.27
N LEU A 101 -29.91 -8.38 48.30
CA LEU A 101 -30.41 -7.62 49.44
C LEU A 101 -30.46 -8.41 50.76
N ALA A 102 -30.18 -9.72 50.72
CA ALA A 102 -30.22 -10.62 51.87
C ALA A 102 -28.85 -10.89 52.54
N GLN A 103 -27.72 -10.39 52.01
CA GLN A 103 -26.37 -10.70 52.51
C GLN A 103 -25.62 -9.52 53.16
N SER A 104 -26.33 -8.66 53.88
CA SER A 104 -25.74 -7.51 54.59
C SER A 104 -25.09 -7.83 55.96
N GLN A 105 -24.77 -9.07 56.30
CA GLN A 105 -24.15 -9.37 57.57
C GLN A 105 -23.21 -10.57 57.52
N LEU A 106 -21.94 -10.32 57.20
CA LEU A 106 -20.82 -11.12 57.73
C LEU A 106 -19.56 -10.25 57.71
N PRO A 107 -18.92 -9.99 58.86
CA PRO A 107 -17.66 -9.28 58.92
C PRO A 107 -16.49 -10.25 58.77
N ASP A 108 -15.40 -9.70 58.21
CA ASP A 108 -14.03 -10.18 58.30
C ASP A 108 -13.65 -11.49 57.59
N GLU A 109 -13.59 -11.45 56.31
CA GLU A 109 -12.52 -12.15 55.59
C GLU A 109 -12.03 -11.23 54.49
N VAL A 110 -10.71 -11.11 54.31
CA VAL A 110 -10.11 -10.26 53.28
C VAL A 110 -10.61 -10.74 51.91
N ALA A 111 -11.79 -10.24 51.53
CA ALA A 111 -12.43 -10.57 50.28
C ALA A 111 -11.60 -9.96 49.12
N PRO A 112 -11.30 -10.72 48.08
CA PRO A 112 -10.75 -10.15 46.84
C PRO A 112 -11.65 -8.99 46.43
N ALA A 113 -11.05 -7.87 45.99
CA ALA A 113 -11.76 -6.67 45.62
C ALA A 113 -12.96 -7.00 44.69
N SER A 114 -14.15 -7.05 45.26
CA SER A 114 -15.38 -7.33 44.54
C SER A 114 -16.05 -6.01 44.20
N ILE A 115 -16.30 -5.79 42.89
CA ILE A 115 -17.05 -4.63 42.41
C ILE A 115 -18.53 -5.00 42.43
N SER A 116 -19.32 -4.29 43.23
CA SER A 116 -20.78 -4.43 43.26
C SER A 116 -21.39 -3.51 42.17
N ILE A 117 -22.04 -4.11 41.18
CA ILE A 117 -22.70 -3.37 40.09
C ILE A 117 -24.21 -3.58 40.22
N PRO A 118 -25.04 -2.53 40.18
CA PRO A 118 -26.50 -2.66 40.18
C PRO A 118 -26.98 -3.56 39.04
N GLN A 119 -28.01 -4.37 39.27
CA GLN A 119 -28.55 -5.27 38.24
C GLN A 119 -29.02 -4.54 36.98
N SER A 120 -29.56 -3.32 37.13
CA SER A 120 -30.01 -2.46 36.05
C SER A 120 -28.87 -2.08 35.09
N ASP A 121 -27.63 -2.01 35.57
CA ASP A 121 -26.50 -1.45 34.86
C ASP A 121 -25.65 -2.53 34.18
N LEU A 122 -25.85 -3.81 34.53
CA LEU A 122 -25.07 -4.92 33.99
C LEU A 122 -25.24 -5.10 32.49
N LYS A 123 -26.50 -5.08 32.00
CA LYS A 123 -26.75 -5.21 30.56
C LYS A 123 -26.25 -4.01 29.78
N PRO A 124 -26.52 -2.74 30.16
CA PRO A 124 -25.92 -1.57 29.51
C PRO A 124 -24.38 -1.60 29.51
N LEU A 125 -23.77 -2.02 30.63
CA LEU A 125 -22.31 -2.14 30.69
C LEU A 125 -21.76 -3.18 29.71
N TYR A 126 -22.38 -4.37 29.68
CA TYR A 126 -22.02 -5.41 28.71
C TYR A 126 -22.15 -4.91 27.26
N ASP A 127 -23.26 -4.26 26.92
CA ASP A 127 -23.48 -3.72 25.58
C ASP A 127 -22.44 -2.66 25.21
N SER A 128 -22.09 -1.77 26.16
CA SER A 128 -21.04 -0.77 25.97
C SER A 128 -19.65 -1.41 25.75
N LEU A 129 -19.33 -2.48 26.48
CA LEU A 129 -18.08 -3.21 26.26
C LEU A 129 -18.03 -3.84 24.87
N GLN A 130 -19.13 -4.41 24.39
CA GLN A 130 -19.23 -4.98 23.06
C GLN A 130 -19.14 -3.91 21.97
N ASP A 131 -19.75 -2.73 22.17
CA ASP A 131 -19.63 -1.58 21.24
C ASP A 131 -18.19 -1.04 21.21
N CYS A 132 -17.53 -0.99 22.36
CA CYS A 132 -16.12 -0.60 22.43
C CYS A 132 -15.22 -1.58 21.66
N ARG A 133 -15.53 -2.88 21.76
CA ARG A 133 -14.84 -3.93 20.99
C ARG A 133 -15.09 -3.79 19.48
N ALA A 134 -16.33 -3.56 19.08
CA ALA A 134 -16.69 -3.30 17.68
C ALA A 134 -15.92 -2.09 17.12
N CYS A 135 -15.97 -0.96 17.83
CA CYS A 135 -15.23 0.25 17.47
C CYS A 135 -13.70 0.04 17.37
N SER A 136 -13.14 -0.80 18.26
CA SER A 136 -11.71 -1.12 18.19
C SER A 136 -11.36 -1.93 16.93
N LEU A 137 -12.20 -2.88 16.52
CA LEU A 137 -12.02 -3.68 15.30
C LEU A 137 -12.15 -2.81 14.06
N GLU A 138 -13.16 -1.94 14.00
CA GLU A 138 -13.34 -0.99 12.91
C GLU A 138 -12.14 -0.04 12.77
N ARG A 139 -11.66 0.50 13.89
CA ARG A 139 -10.48 1.36 13.90
C ARG A 139 -9.23 0.64 13.41
N GLU A 140 -9.05 -0.63 13.79
CA GLU A 140 -7.90 -1.41 13.32
C GLU A 140 -8.00 -1.77 11.84
N ALA A 141 -9.19 -2.09 11.36
CA ALA A 141 -9.44 -2.30 9.93
C ALA A 141 -9.12 -1.02 9.14
N ALA A 142 -9.67 0.13 9.56
CA ALA A 142 -9.45 1.42 8.92
C ALA A 142 -7.96 1.83 8.89
N LYS A 143 -7.18 1.54 9.93
CA LYS A 143 -5.72 1.78 9.92
C LYS A 143 -5.00 0.95 8.88
N LYS A 144 -5.38 -0.32 8.72
CA LYS A 144 -4.79 -1.21 7.71
C LYS A 144 -5.20 -0.80 6.30
N ASP A 145 -6.45 -0.37 6.11
CA ASP A 145 -6.94 0.14 4.84
C ASP A 145 -6.20 1.41 4.44
N LEU A 146 -5.96 2.32 5.39
CA LEU A 146 -5.17 3.52 5.15
C LEU A 146 -3.73 3.18 4.70
N ALA A 147 -3.09 2.18 5.31
CA ALA A 147 -1.75 1.75 4.92
C ALA A 147 -1.71 1.13 3.50
N ASP A 148 -2.73 0.33 3.15
CA ASP A 148 -2.86 -0.22 1.80
C ASP A 148 -3.16 0.87 0.77
N GLU A 149 -3.98 1.88 1.11
CA GLU A 149 -4.26 3.01 0.24
C GLU A 149 -3.03 3.90 0.01
N GLN A 150 -2.21 4.13 1.04
CA GLN A 150 -0.92 4.79 0.89
C GLN A 150 0.01 4.02 -0.06
N THR A 151 -0.01 2.70 0.01
CA THR A 151 0.76 1.84 -0.91
C THR A 151 0.26 1.98 -2.35
N ARG A 152 -1.06 2.03 -2.56
CA ARG A 152 -1.67 2.26 -3.89
C ARG A 152 -1.29 3.64 -4.45
N VAL A 153 -1.41 4.68 -3.64
CA VAL A 153 -1.04 6.05 -4.04
C VAL A 153 0.43 6.12 -4.42
N ALA A 154 1.32 5.49 -3.65
CA ALA A 154 2.74 5.44 -3.97
C ALA A 154 3.03 4.68 -5.27
N ALA A 155 2.32 3.57 -5.55
CA ALA A 155 2.45 2.82 -6.79
C ALA A 155 1.98 3.66 -7.99
N LEU A 156 0.80 4.27 -7.92
CA LEU A 156 0.25 5.13 -8.98
C LEU A 156 1.11 6.37 -9.24
N THR A 157 1.70 6.96 -8.20
CA THR A 157 2.63 8.08 -8.34
C THR A 157 3.87 7.67 -9.13
N ARG A 158 4.45 6.50 -8.82
CA ARG A 158 5.61 5.97 -9.56
C ARG A 158 5.25 5.65 -11.01
N GLU A 159 4.06 5.12 -11.26
CA GLU A 159 3.55 4.85 -12.62
C GLU A 159 3.44 6.14 -13.42
N ARG A 160 2.81 7.17 -12.84
CA ARG A 160 2.71 8.50 -13.44
C ARG A 160 4.08 9.07 -13.79
N ASP A 161 5.02 9.03 -12.84
CA ASP A 161 6.35 9.61 -13.02
C ASP A 161 7.15 8.83 -14.07
N ALA A 162 7.00 7.50 -14.12
CA ALA A 162 7.57 6.66 -15.16
C ALA A 162 6.98 6.98 -16.55
N ALA A 163 5.65 7.17 -16.64
CA ALA A 163 4.98 7.55 -17.87
C ALA A 163 5.41 8.93 -18.36
N ILE A 164 5.51 9.93 -17.46
CA ILE A 164 6.01 11.26 -17.77
C ILE A 164 7.45 11.19 -18.31
N THR A 165 8.31 10.43 -17.64
CA THR A 165 9.70 10.23 -18.05
C THR A 165 9.79 9.58 -19.43
N ALA A 166 8.95 8.59 -19.70
CA ALA A 166 8.87 7.94 -21.01
C ALA A 166 8.35 8.88 -22.10
N ALA A 167 7.31 9.68 -21.81
CA ALA A 167 6.74 10.65 -22.74
C ALA A 167 7.72 11.77 -23.13
N HIS A 168 8.56 12.20 -22.19
CA HIS A 168 9.62 13.18 -22.46
C HIS A 168 10.91 12.60 -23.04
N GLY A 169 10.92 11.32 -23.43
CA GLY A 169 12.08 10.66 -24.05
C GLY A 169 13.29 10.45 -23.13
N GLY A 170 13.06 10.39 -21.82
CA GLY A 170 14.10 10.17 -20.81
C GLY A 170 14.55 11.43 -20.07
N THR A 171 15.58 11.28 -19.24
CA THR A 171 16.10 12.39 -18.44
C THR A 171 16.83 13.43 -19.31
N PHE A 172 16.88 14.69 -18.85
CA PHE A 172 17.60 15.80 -19.51
C PHE A 172 19.00 15.39 -19.99
N TRP A 173 19.73 14.60 -19.22
CA TRP A 173 21.04 14.09 -19.59
C TRP A 173 21.06 13.17 -20.81
N SER A 174 19.99 12.42 -21.06
CA SER A 174 19.87 11.62 -22.28
C SER A 174 19.72 12.51 -23.52
N HIS A 175 18.95 13.59 -23.41
CA HIS A 175 18.81 14.59 -24.47
C HIS A 175 20.13 15.35 -24.73
N VAL A 176 20.84 15.74 -23.67
CA VAL A 176 22.15 16.40 -23.81
C VAL A 176 23.18 15.47 -24.47
N LYS A 177 23.25 14.21 -24.05
CA LYS A 177 24.12 13.21 -24.70
C LYS A 177 23.78 13.00 -26.17
N TYR A 178 22.48 12.96 -26.48
CA TYR A 178 22.02 12.80 -27.88
C TYR A 178 22.35 14.01 -28.72
N ALA A 179 22.10 15.22 -28.21
CA ALA A 179 22.44 16.47 -28.88
C ALA A 179 23.96 16.62 -29.10
N ALA A 180 24.78 16.33 -28.08
CA ALA A 180 26.23 16.35 -28.14
C ALA A 180 26.78 15.37 -29.21
N LYS A 181 26.18 14.17 -29.27
CA LYS A 181 26.55 13.15 -30.26
C LYS A 181 26.28 13.63 -31.70
N TRP A 182 25.13 14.25 -31.96
CA TRP A 182 24.80 14.85 -33.28
C TRP A 182 25.66 16.04 -33.61
N PHE A 183 26.00 16.88 -32.63
CA PHE A 183 26.91 18.00 -32.83
C PHE A 183 28.32 17.54 -33.22
N ALA A 184 28.83 16.51 -32.54
CA ALA A 184 30.15 15.93 -32.87
C ALA A 184 30.18 15.33 -34.26
N ILE A 185 29.11 14.67 -34.73
CA ILE A 185 29.01 14.12 -36.06
C ILE A 185 28.95 15.25 -37.11
N GLY A 186 28.16 16.28 -36.86
CA GLY A 186 28.07 17.45 -37.73
C GLY A 186 29.42 18.19 -37.88
N ALA A 187 30.16 18.36 -36.80
CA ALA A 187 31.48 18.96 -36.82
C ALA A 187 32.52 18.13 -37.62
N ALA A 188 32.48 16.80 -37.41
CA ALA A 188 33.36 15.89 -38.15
C ALA A 188 33.08 15.88 -39.65
N THR A 189 31.83 15.90 -40.07
CA THR A 189 31.46 15.95 -41.48
C THR A 189 31.82 17.30 -42.12
N ALA A 190 31.68 18.42 -41.39
CA ALA A 190 32.11 19.73 -41.84
C ALA A 190 33.63 19.81 -42.04
N ALA A 191 34.41 19.27 -41.10
CA ALA A 191 35.88 19.23 -41.20
C ALA A 191 36.36 18.40 -42.42
N ILE A 192 35.71 17.27 -42.71
CA ILE A 192 36.03 16.43 -43.86
C ILE A 192 35.66 17.17 -45.18
N ALA A 193 34.53 17.88 -45.22
CA ALA A 193 34.13 18.65 -46.38
C ALA A 193 35.12 19.79 -46.70
N THR A 194 35.58 20.52 -45.66
CA THR A 194 36.56 21.63 -45.86
C THR A 194 37.91 21.14 -46.36
N THR A 195 38.40 19.98 -45.91
CA THR A 195 39.65 19.39 -46.41
C THR A 195 39.53 18.86 -47.87
N ALA A 196 38.33 18.40 -48.28
CA ALA A 196 38.08 17.90 -49.62
C ALA A 196 37.93 19.00 -50.69
N PHE A 197 37.65 20.23 -50.28
CA PHE A 197 37.54 21.39 -51.20
C PHE A 197 38.84 22.19 -51.37
N HIS A 198 39.88 21.90 -50.52
CA HIS A 198 41.19 22.57 -50.59
C HIS A 198 42.23 21.79 -51.40
N HIS A 199 41.91 20.69 -52.02
CA HIS A 199 42.70 19.93 -52.97
C HIS A 199 41.98 19.85 -54.31
#